data_80efc3d65c4690ad7a02269ac4d0f69a
#
_entry.id   80efc3d65c4690ad7a02269ac4d0f69a
#
_cell.length_a   1.000
_cell.length_b   1.000
_cell.length_c   1.000
_cell.angle_alpha   90.00
_cell.angle_beta   90.00
_cell.angle_gamma   90.00
#
_symmetry.space_group_name_H-M   'P 1'
#
loop_
_entity.id
_entity.type
_entity.pdbx_description
1 polymer ?
#
loop_
_entity_poly.entity_id
_entity_poly.type
_entity_poly.pdbx_seq_one_letter_code
_entity_poly.pdbx_strand_id
1 'polypeptide(L)'
;MTRIVSFLPSATEIACALGLADSLLGITHECDYPPEVKTKPVVVRNVLPIERMSQSEIDRAVAERMRDGLSLYQIDEQLLREIAPDLILTQDLCQVCAPSGNEVSQVLKSLPNTPQILWMTPRNVGEIFENVRELGVATGRTQEADRLVAECKARIEMLSRKTATATSRPRVFCMEWLDPVYASGHWVPELVAMAGGVDEIGREGGESVRVAWKDIAAWAPEVLVIMPCGFNLQQTMKQIWSVFGPYGSRAGGSHFFDLPAVRDGRVYAVDANSYFARPGPRVVEGAELLAQLIHPDLFDTDRFSGFYQRVDVDLLKGVLLEGKDYITENGAMVFTASYLQRRGYCCDSGCRNCPY
;
A
#
# COMPACT_ATOMS: atom_id res chain seq x y z
N MET A 1 -28.87 7.36 14.30
CA MET A 1 -27.68 6.70 13.71
C MET A 1 -26.97 7.75 12.89
N THR A 2 -25.69 8.01 13.12
CA THR A 2 -24.89 9.02 12.38
C THR A 2 -24.71 8.55 10.93
N ARG A 3 -25.02 9.38 9.96
CA ARG A 3 -24.82 9.08 8.53
C ARG A 3 -23.39 9.46 8.15
N ILE A 4 -22.56 8.46 7.91
CA ILE A 4 -21.13 8.63 7.65
C ILE A 4 -20.83 8.41 6.17
N VAL A 5 -20.01 9.29 5.59
CA VAL A 5 -19.41 9.10 4.27
C VAL A 5 -17.89 9.14 4.42
N SER A 6 -17.22 8.14 3.85
CA SER A 6 -15.77 8.04 3.90
C SER A 6 -15.15 8.30 2.53
N PHE A 7 -14.24 9.26 2.46
CA PHE A 7 -13.44 9.58 1.29
C PHE A 7 -12.08 8.88 1.29
N LEU A 8 -11.83 8.00 2.30
CA LEU A 8 -10.57 7.29 2.49
C LEU A 8 -10.79 5.81 2.77
N PRO A 9 -10.02 4.89 2.18
CA PRO A 9 -10.06 3.49 2.56
C PRO A 9 -9.71 3.26 4.04
N SER A 10 -8.69 3.93 4.56
CA SER A 10 -8.28 3.83 5.97
C SER A 10 -9.39 4.21 6.96
N ALA A 11 -10.09 5.31 6.68
CA ALA A 11 -11.20 5.76 7.52
C ALA A 11 -12.40 4.78 7.48
N THR A 12 -12.65 4.17 6.31
CA THR A 12 -13.62 3.07 6.16
C THR A 12 -13.26 1.89 7.06
N GLU A 13 -11.99 1.47 7.05
CA GLU A 13 -11.50 0.37 7.88
C GLU A 13 -11.64 0.67 9.37
N ILE A 14 -11.24 1.88 9.79
CA ILE A 14 -11.39 2.33 11.18
C ILE A 14 -12.87 2.34 11.59
N ALA A 15 -13.75 2.92 10.77
CA ALA A 15 -15.19 2.96 11.06
C ALA A 15 -15.77 1.54 11.23
N CYS A 16 -15.39 0.60 10.36
CA CYS A 16 -15.81 -0.79 10.48
C CYS A 16 -15.28 -1.46 11.75
N ALA A 17 -14.00 -1.22 12.10
CA ALA A 17 -13.39 -1.74 13.32
C ALA A 17 -14.07 -1.21 14.60
N LEU A 18 -14.65 -0.01 14.55
CA LEU A 18 -15.43 0.58 15.63
C LEU A 18 -16.92 0.15 15.62
N GLY A 19 -17.30 -0.79 14.75
CA GLY A 19 -18.69 -1.28 14.65
C GLY A 19 -19.66 -0.30 13.99
N LEU A 20 -19.16 0.58 13.10
CA LEU A 20 -19.93 1.60 12.40
C LEU A 20 -20.25 1.24 10.95
N ALA A 21 -20.11 -0.03 10.55
CA ALA A 21 -20.35 -0.48 9.18
C ALA A 21 -21.74 -0.08 8.65
N ASP A 22 -22.78 -0.18 9.49
CA ASP A 22 -24.15 0.22 9.10
C ASP A 22 -24.33 1.74 9.01
N SER A 23 -23.50 2.51 9.69
CA SER A 23 -23.48 3.98 9.62
C SER A 23 -22.77 4.51 8.37
N LEU A 24 -21.93 3.70 7.71
CA LEU A 24 -21.27 4.04 6.45
C LEU A 24 -22.27 3.93 5.30
N LEU A 25 -22.66 5.09 4.75
CA LEU A 25 -23.65 5.19 3.66
C LEU A 25 -23.01 5.50 2.31
N GLY A 26 -21.74 5.89 2.29
CA GLY A 26 -20.97 6.14 1.07
C GLY A 26 -19.48 5.97 1.31
N ILE A 27 -18.77 5.46 0.30
CA ILE A 27 -17.34 5.13 0.37
C ILE A 27 -16.61 5.57 -0.90
N THR A 28 -15.28 5.45 -0.94
CA THR A 28 -14.50 5.58 -2.17
C THR A 28 -14.41 4.25 -2.92
N HIS A 29 -14.13 4.31 -4.23
CA HIS A 29 -13.95 3.13 -5.08
C HIS A 29 -12.80 2.21 -4.64
N GLU A 30 -11.87 2.71 -3.82
CA GLU A 30 -10.73 1.95 -3.30
C GLU A 30 -11.03 1.20 -1.99
N CYS A 31 -12.23 1.40 -1.41
CA CYS A 31 -12.61 0.71 -0.18
C CYS A 31 -12.95 -0.75 -0.48
N ASP A 32 -12.13 -1.66 0.01
CA ASP A 32 -12.24 -3.09 -0.23
C ASP A 32 -12.15 -3.95 1.05
N TYR A 33 -11.92 -3.29 2.20
CA TYR A 33 -11.80 -3.97 3.49
C TYR A 33 -12.62 -3.26 4.59
N PRO A 34 -13.33 -4.03 5.43
CA PRO A 34 -13.59 -5.46 5.25
C PRO A 34 -14.43 -5.74 3.98
N PRO A 35 -14.44 -6.97 3.43
CA PRO A 35 -15.03 -7.24 2.11
C PRO A 35 -16.49 -6.78 1.94
N GLU A 36 -17.26 -6.71 3.02
CA GLU A 36 -18.66 -6.31 3.04
C GLU A 36 -18.87 -4.86 2.60
N VAL A 37 -17.86 -3.99 2.77
CA VAL A 37 -18.00 -2.57 2.38
C VAL A 37 -18.14 -2.39 0.88
N LYS A 38 -17.70 -3.35 0.06
CA LYS A 38 -17.82 -3.30 -1.41
C LYS A 38 -19.27 -3.19 -1.92
N THR A 39 -20.24 -3.50 -1.07
CA THR A 39 -21.66 -3.35 -1.39
C THR A 39 -22.21 -1.94 -1.17
N LYS A 40 -21.41 -1.05 -0.55
CA LYS A 40 -21.80 0.32 -0.24
C LYS A 40 -21.75 1.22 -1.49
N PRO A 41 -22.56 2.27 -1.54
CA PRO A 41 -22.52 3.25 -2.62
C PRO A 41 -21.15 3.93 -2.72
N VAL A 42 -20.62 4.05 -3.94
CA VAL A 42 -19.33 4.68 -4.21
C VAL A 42 -19.54 6.14 -4.56
N VAL A 43 -19.13 7.04 -3.66
CA VAL A 43 -19.29 8.51 -3.79
C VAL A 43 -18.03 9.21 -4.33
N VAL A 44 -16.87 8.56 -4.27
CA VAL A 44 -15.59 9.12 -4.78
C VAL A 44 -14.94 8.14 -5.74
N ARG A 45 -14.48 8.63 -6.90
CA ARG A 45 -13.77 7.85 -7.91
C ARG A 45 -12.52 8.57 -8.37
N ASN A 46 -11.49 7.83 -8.74
CA ASN A 46 -10.33 8.36 -9.44
C ASN A 46 -10.72 8.74 -10.87
N VAL A 47 -10.16 9.84 -11.39
CA VAL A 47 -10.37 10.28 -12.77
C VAL A 47 -9.35 9.67 -13.75
N LEU A 48 -8.25 9.11 -13.25
CA LEU A 48 -7.22 8.46 -14.05
C LEU A 48 -7.50 6.95 -14.17
N PRO A 49 -7.35 6.35 -15.36
CA PRO A 49 -7.51 4.91 -15.58
C PRO A 49 -6.22 4.15 -15.17
N ILE A 50 -5.84 4.26 -13.89
CA ILE A 50 -4.55 3.78 -13.37
C ILE A 50 -4.29 2.29 -13.62
N GLU A 51 -5.33 1.46 -13.75
CA GLU A 51 -5.18 0.02 -14.02
C GLU A 51 -4.53 -0.27 -15.38
N ARG A 52 -4.55 0.71 -16.30
CA ARG A 52 -4.03 0.60 -17.68
C ARG A 52 -2.75 1.38 -17.91
N MET A 53 -2.24 2.05 -16.86
CA MET A 53 -1.08 2.93 -16.96
C MET A 53 0.14 2.29 -16.30
N SER A 54 1.33 2.57 -16.84
CA SER A 54 2.60 2.31 -16.18
C SER A 54 2.83 3.33 -15.06
N GLN A 55 3.74 3.02 -14.13
CA GLN A 55 4.04 3.94 -13.02
C GLN A 55 4.57 5.30 -13.49
N SER A 56 5.40 5.33 -14.52
CA SER A 56 5.89 6.59 -15.11
C SER A 56 4.79 7.40 -15.81
N GLU A 57 3.78 6.74 -16.38
CA GLU A 57 2.60 7.43 -16.93
C GLU A 57 1.72 7.99 -15.83
N ILE A 58 1.50 7.24 -14.75
CA ILE A 58 0.75 7.71 -13.57
C ILE A 58 1.44 8.92 -12.97
N ASP A 59 2.76 8.83 -12.68
CA ASP A 59 3.54 9.92 -12.09
C ASP A 59 3.44 11.20 -12.95
N ARG A 60 3.59 11.08 -14.26
CA ARG A 60 3.45 12.20 -15.19
C ARG A 60 2.04 12.79 -15.20
N ALA A 61 1.00 11.95 -15.31
CA ALA A 61 -0.39 12.40 -15.34
C ALA A 61 -0.79 13.09 -14.03
N VAL A 62 -0.34 12.58 -12.88
CA VAL A 62 -0.51 13.20 -11.57
C VAL A 62 0.17 14.57 -11.54
N ALA A 63 1.46 14.65 -11.92
CA ALA A 63 2.21 15.88 -11.91
C ALA A 63 1.60 16.96 -12.85
N GLU A 64 1.09 16.55 -14.00
CA GLU A 64 0.39 17.45 -14.94
C GLU A 64 -0.90 18.00 -14.33
N ARG A 65 -1.76 17.14 -13.78
CA ARG A 65 -3.01 17.58 -13.16
C ARG A 65 -2.78 18.48 -11.97
N MET A 66 -1.80 18.16 -11.11
CA MET A 66 -1.42 18.98 -9.96
C MET A 66 -0.95 20.37 -10.40
N ARG A 67 -0.09 20.45 -11.42
CA ARG A 67 0.39 21.72 -11.99
C ARG A 67 -0.76 22.56 -12.54
N ASP A 68 -1.74 21.93 -13.18
CA ASP A 68 -2.87 22.59 -13.81
C ASP A 68 -4.02 22.87 -12.81
N GLY A 69 -3.85 22.52 -11.53
CA GLY A 69 -4.85 22.72 -10.46
C GLY A 69 -6.11 21.84 -10.64
N LEU A 70 -5.98 20.71 -11.35
CA LEU A 70 -7.08 19.80 -11.63
C LEU A 70 -7.12 18.68 -10.59
N SER A 71 -8.33 18.34 -10.12
CA SER A 71 -8.54 17.24 -9.19
C SER A 71 -8.17 15.87 -9.79
N LEU A 72 -7.64 14.99 -8.96
CA LEU A 72 -7.45 13.58 -9.26
C LEU A 72 -8.70 12.75 -8.96
N TYR A 73 -9.70 13.34 -8.31
CA TYR A 73 -10.91 12.67 -7.86
C TYR A 73 -12.17 13.35 -8.37
N GLN A 74 -13.18 12.56 -8.61
CA GLN A 74 -14.53 12.99 -8.89
C GLN A 74 -15.44 12.56 -7.75
N ILE A 75 -16.20 13.49 -7.20
CA ILE A 75 -17.19 13.24 -6.16
C ILE A 75 -18.58 13.25 -6.82
N ASP A 76 -19.39 12.22 -6.51
CA ASP A 76 -20.80 12.16 -6.91
C ASP A 76 -21.63 13.06 -5.98
N GLU A 77 -21.78 14.32 -6.38
CA GLU A 77 -22.51 15.32 -5.59
C GLU A 77 -24.00 15.01 -5.46
N GLN A 78 -24.60 14.36 -6.47
CA GLN A 78 -26.01 14.00 -6.40
C GLN A 78 -26.22 12.92 -5.33
N LEU A 79 -25.44 11.87 -5.38
CA LEU A 79 -25.50 10.78 -4.40
C LEU A 79 -25.19 11.30 -2.98
N LEU A 80 -24.19 12.20 -2.86
CA LEU A 80 -23.85 12.78 -1.57
C LEU A 80 -24.98 13.64 -1.00
N ARG A 81 -25.70 14.39 -1.84
CA ARG A 81 -26.92 15.13 -1.42
C ARG A 81 -28.05 14.21 -0.98
N GLU A 82 -28.24 13.09 -1.67
CA GLU A 82 -29.25 12.08 -1.30
C GLU A 82 -28.91 11.40 0.03
N ILE A 83 -27.64 11.09 0.27
CA ILE A 83 -27.15 10.57 1.55
C ILE A 83 -27.31 11.61 2.65
N ALA A 84 -27.09 12.89 2.38
CA ALA A 84 -27.10 14.00 3.33
C ALA A 84 -26.31 13.66 4.62
N PRO A 85 -24.97 13.45 4.53
CA PRO A 85 -24.16 12.95 5.64
C PRO A 85 -24.17 13.88 6.84
N ASP A 86 -24.05 13.30 8.05
CA ASP A 86 -23.80 14.03 9.29
C ASP A 86 -22.27 14.18 9.55
N LEU A 87 -21.49 13.20 9.02
CA LEU A 87 -20.02 13.16 9.19
C LEU A 87 -19.37 12.74 7.87
N ILE A 88 -18.35 13.49 7.45
CA ILE A 88 -17.46 13.15 6.34
C ILE A 88 -16.06 12.88 6.89
N LEU A 89 -15.49 11.73 6.53
CA LEU A 89 -14.12 11.33 6.86
C LEU A 89 -13.23 11.60 5.65
N THR A 90 -12.20 12.42 5.81
CA THR A 90 -11.28 12.80 4.73
C THR A 90 -9.86 13.06 5.26
N GLN A 91 -8.94 13.43 4.37
CA GLN A 91 -7.57 13.81 4.75
C GLN A 91 -7.11 15.05 3.99
N ASP A 92 -6.05 15.67 4.50
CA ASP A 92 -5.29 16.71 3.82
C ASP A 92 -3.77 16.41 3.86
N LEU A 93 -3.43 15.12 3.86
CA LEU A 93 -2.05 14.64 3.95
C LEU A 93 -1.37 14.66 2.58
N CYS A 94 -2.08 14.17 1.57
CA CYS A 94 -1.57 14.00 0.23
C CYS A 94 -2.71 14.24 -0.76
N GLN A 95 -2.56 15.26 -1.63
CA GLN A 95 -3.55 15.56 -2.67
C GLN A 95 -3.69 14.44 -3.72
N VAL A 96 -2.72 13.50 -3.75
CA VAL A 96 -2.74 12.34 -4.65
C VAL A 96 -3.59 11.20 -4.09
N CYS A 97 -3.75 11.11 -2.75
CA CYS A 97 -4.34 9.93 -2.11
C CYS A 97 -5.83 10.08 -1.75
N ALA A 98 -6.37 11.30 -1.74
CA ALA A 98 -7.80 11.57 -1.48
C ALA A 98 -8.20 12.98 -1.93
N PRO A 99 -9.53 13.26 -2.03
CA PRO A 99 -10.02 14.62 -2.26
C PRO A 99 -9.47 15.61 -1.24
N SER A 100 -8.91 16.70 -1.72
CA SER A 100 -8.31 17.76 -0.90
C SER A 100 -9.33 18.70 -0.28
N GLY A 101 -8.88 19.60 0.59
CA GLY A 101 -9.74 20.61 1.22
C GLY A 101 -10.52 21.48 0.24
N ASN A 102 -9.99 21.73 -0.96
CA ASN A 102 -10.68 22.52 -1.99
C ASN A 102 -11.89 21.77 -2.57
N GLU A 103 -11.73 20.48 -2.91
CA GLU A 103 -12.81 19.67 -3.45
C GLU A 103 -13.90 19.43 -2.41
N VAL A 104 -13.50 19.12 -1.17
CA VAL A 104 -14.43 19.00 -0.05
C VAL A 104 -15.20 20.31 0.15
N SER A 105 -14.52 21.46 0.14
CA SER A 105 -15.15 22.77 0.33
C SER A 105 -16.16 23.13 -0.78
N GLN A 106 -15.91 22.71 -2.02
CA GLN A 106 -16.86 22.91 -3.13
C GLN A 106 -18.12 22.08 -2.93
N VAL A 107 -17.94 20.80 -2.59
CA VAL A 107 -19.06 19.87 -2.40
C VAL A 107 -19.93 20.26 -1.21
N LEU A 108 -19.35 20.74 -0.11
CA LEU A 108 -20.10 21.19 1.07
C LEU A 108 -21.13 22.29 0.75
N LYS A 109 -20.84 23.18 -0.24
CA LYS A 109 -21.78 24.23 -0.66
C LYS A 109 -23.05 23.66 -1.32
N SER A 110 -22.99 22.46 -1.82
CA SER A 110 -24.11 21.80 -2.51
C SER A 110 -24.99 20.95 -1.58
N LEU A 111 -24.59 20.74 -0.31
CA LEU A 111 -25.30 19.88 0.63
C LEU A 111 -26.45 20.62 1.32
N PRO A 112 -27.55 19.91 1.64
CA PRO A 112 -28.72 20.50 2.34
C PRO A 112 -28.41 20.84 3.81
N ASN A 113 -27.42 20.21 4.41
CA ASN A 113 -26.94 20.43 5.77
C ASN A 113 -25.40 20.50 5.76
N THR A 114 -24.81 21.13 6.76
CA THR A 114 -23.36 21.16 6.91
C THR A 114 -22.90 19.97 7.78
N PRO A 115 -22.28 18.95 7.20
CA PRO A 115 -21.75 17.81 7.97
C PRO A 115 -20.55 18.24 8.82
N GLN A 116 -20.29 17.52 9.90
CA GLN A 116 -18.98 17.55 10.55
C GLN A 116 -17.94 16.95 9.60
N ILE A 117 -16.73 17.52 9.56
CA ILE A 117 -15.61 16.94 8.81
C ILE A 117 -14.56 16.52 9.80
N LEU A 118 -14.13 15.25 9.69
CA LEU A 118 -13.00 14.73 10.43
C LEU A 118 -11.82 14.57 9.48
N TRP A 119 -10.77 15.36 9.76
CA TRP A 119 -9.51 15.34 9.00
C TRP A 119 -8.58 14.30 9.60
N MET A 120 -8.36 13.20 8.89
CA MET A 120 -7.52 12.08 9.32
C MET A 120 -6.20 12.13 8.56
N THR A 121 -5.23 12.88 9.08
CA THR A 121 -3.99 13.27 8.40
C THR A 121 -2.75 12.81 9.20
N PRO A 122 -2.60 11.50 9.51
CA PRO A 122 -1.52 11.02 10.35
C PRO A 122 -0.20 10.96 9.61
N ARG A 123 0.91 11.26 10.31
CA ARG A 123 2.27 11.19 9.79
C ARG A 123 3.07 10.04 10.39
N ASN A 124 2.61 9.48 11.50
CA ASN A 124 3.25 8.41 12.26
C ASN A 124 2.20 7.48 12.86
N VAL A 125 2.63 6.35 13.42
CA VAL A 125 1.73 5.35 14.02
C VAL A 125 0.95 5.91 15.21
N GLY A 126 1.55 6.80 15.98
CA GLY A 126 0.88 7.47 17.11
C GLY A 126 -0.33 8.28 16.65
N GLU A 127 -0.16 9.07 15.59
CA GLU A 127 -1.23 9.89 15.01
C GLU A 127 -2.32 9.04 14.32
N ILE A 128 -1.98 7.86 13.77
CA ILE A 128 -2.98 6.88 13.31
C ILE A 128 -3.89 6.48 14.48
N PHE A 129 -3.32 6.20 15.65
CA PHE A 129 -4.10 5.83 16.82
C PHE A 129 -4.93 7.01 17.37
N GLU A 130 -4.44 8.24 17.27
CA GLU A 130 -5.26 9.41 17.60
C GLU A 130 -6.45 9.56 16.66
N ASN A 131 -6.29 9.34 15.34
CA ASN A 131 -7.41 9.37 14.40
C ASN A 131 -8.47 8.29 14.72
N VAL A 132 -8.06 7.11 15.20
CA VAL A 132 -9.00 6.08 15.70
C VAL A 132 -9.82 6.62 16.86
N ARG A 133 -9.18 7.31 17.83
CA ARG A 133 -9.86 7.90 19.00
C ARG A 133 -10.76 9.07 18.62
N GLU A 134 -10.30 9.96 17.74
CA GLU A 134 -11.08 11.08 17.24
C GLU A 134 -12.38 10.61 16.58
N LEU A 135 -12.32 9.56 15.75
CA LEU A 135 -13.51 8.95 15.18
C LEU A 135 -14.39 8.32 16.24
N GLY A 136 -13.80 7.65 17.24
CA GLY A 136 -14.51 7.10 18.40
C GLY A 136 -15.29 8.17 19.16
N VAL A 137 -14.67 9.31 19.44
CA VAL A 137 -15.33 10.48 20.11
C VAL A 137 -16.45 11.04 19.23
N ALA A 138 -16.18 11.31 17.96
CA ALA A 138 -17.15 11.90 17.03
C ALA A 138 -18.41 11.04 16.81
N THR A 139 -18.29 9.73 17.07
CA THR A 139 -19.38 8.76 16.82
C THR A 139 -19.94 8.11 18.08
N GLY A 140 -19.46 8.50 19.26
CA GLY A 140 -19.84 7.90 20.55
C GLY A 140 -19.31 6.47 20.74
N ARG A 141 -18.22 6.10 20.07
CA ARG A 141 -17.53 4.80 20.14
C ARG A 141 -16.18 4.87 20.85
N THR A 142 -16.08 5.70 21.87
CA THR A 142 -14.81 5.97 22.58
C THR A 142 -14.23 4.68 23.20
N GLN A 143 -15.08 3.83 23.80
CA GLN A 143 -14.61 2.61 24.46
C GLN A 143 -14.08 1.59 23.43
N GLU A 144 -14.74 1.45 22.27
CA GLU A 144 -14.29 0.60 21.18
C GLU A 144 -12.97 1.10 20.60
N ALA A 145 -12.82 2.41 20.44
CA ALA A 145 -11.59 3.04 19.96
C ALA A 145 -10.41 2.83 20.93
N ASP A 146 -10.61 3.06 22.21
CA ASP A 146 -9.57 2.85 23.23
C ASP A 146 -9.14 1.38 23.30
N ARG A 147 -10.08 0.45 23.23
CA ARG A 147 -9.78 -1.00 23.18
C ARG A 147 -8.96 -1.35 21.92
N LEU A 148 -9.39 -0.92 20.73
CA LEU A 148 -8.66 -1.16 19.49
C LEU A 148 -7.23 -0.62 19.54
N VAL A 149 -7.04 0.61 20.02
CA VAL A 149 -5.72 1.21 20.17
C VAL A 149 -4.87 0.44 21.20
N ALA A 150 -5.45 0.01 22.31
CA ALA A 150 -4.73 -0.78 23.33
C ALA A 150 -4.27 -2.14 22.76
N GLU A 151 -5.11 -2.83 21.98
CA GLU A 151 -4.78 -4.07 21.30
C GLU A 151 -3.64 -3.87 20.28
N CYS A 152 -3.71 -2.82 19.44
CA CYS A 152 -2.65 -2.47 18.50
C CYS A 152 -1.31 -2.20 19.20
N LYS A 153 -1.32 -1.40 20.27
CA LYS A 153 -0.11 -1.08 21.06
C LYS A 153 0.50 -2.33 21.70
N ALA A 154 -0.32 -3.22 22.27
CA ALA A 154 0.15 -4.46 22.85
C ALA A 154 0.83 -5.37 21.80
N ARG A 155 0.29 -5.44 20.59
CA ARG A 155 0.90 -6.19 19.46
C ARG A 155 2.24 -5.61 19.05
N ILE A 156 2.34 -4.30 18.90
CA ILE A 156 3.61 -3.60 18.60
C ILE A 156 4.65 -3.85 19.70
N GLU A 157 4.25 -3.80 20.96
CA GLU A 157 5.17 -4.08 22.08
C GLU A 157 5.67 -5.53 22.05
N MET A 158 4.79 -6.50 21.80
CA MET A 158 5.19 -7.90 21.65
C MET A 158 6.14 -8.09 20.47
N LEU A 159 5.84 -7.44 19.32
CA LEU A 159 6.71 -7.47 18.16
C LEU A 159 8.09 -6.90 18.47
N SER A 160 8.16 -5.71 19.05
CA SER A 160 9.41 -5.03 19.39
C SER A 160 10.26 -5.83 20.39
N ARG A 161 9.64 -6.49 21.37
CA ARG A 161 10.34 -7.42 22.28
C ARG A 161 10.92 -8.61 21.53
N LYS A 162 10.19 -9.16 20.56
CA LYS A 162 10.64 -10.30 19.77
C LYS A 162 11.79 -9.92 18.85
N THR A 163 11.67 -8.81 18.11
CA THR A 163 12.72 -8.33 17.21
C THR A 163 13.97 -7.84 17.93
N ALA A 164 13.84 -7.39 19.19
CA ALA A 164 15.00 -7.04 20.02
C ALA A 164 15.92 -8.23 20.34
N THR A 165 15.46 -9.47 20.13
CA THR A 165 16.30 -10.69 20.28
C THR A 165 17.12 -11.00 19.04
N ALA A 166 16.92 -10.27 17.94
CA ALA A 166 17.67 -10.46 16.70
C ALA A 166 19.16 -10.12 16.89
N THR A 167 20.02 -10.87 16.23
CA THR A 167 21.48 -10.68 16.32
C THR A 167 21.99 -9.54 15.45
N SER A 168 21.17 -9.03 14.52
CA SER A 168 21.50 -7.93 13.62
C SER A 168 20.29 -7.05 13.35
N ARG A 169 20.54 -5.84 12.87
CA ARG A 169 19.51 -4.92 12.37
C ARG A 169 19.81 -4.61 10.90
N PRO A 170 19.25 -5.38 9.96
CA PRO A 170 19.55 -5.19 8.54
C PRO A 170 19.12 -3.83 8.02
N ARG A 171 19.88 -3.31 7.04
CA ARG A 171 19.47 -2.14 6.26
C ARG A 171 18.35 -2.53 5.33
N VAL A 172 17.22 -1.86 5.45
CA VAL A 172 15.98 -2.10 4.69
C VAL A 172 15.71 -0.91 3.79
N PHE A 173 15.40 -1.15 2.54
CA PHE A 173 14.86 -0.12 1.66
C PHE A 173 13.42 -0.46 1.30
N CYS A 174 12.48 0.39 1.74
CA CYS A 174 11.08 0.31 1.36
C CYS A 174 10.84 1.20 0.13
N MET A 175 10.59 0.56 -1.02
CA MET A 175 10.39 1.23 -2.31
C MET A 175 8.89 1.45 -2.54
N GLU A 176 8.42 2.69 -2.38
CA GLU A 176 7.00 3.05 -2.54
C GLU A 176 6.60 3.37 -3.99
N TRP A 177 7.56 3.52 -4.88
CA TRP A 177 7.35 3.65 -6.32
C TRP A 177 8.61 3.20 -7.06
N LEU A 178 8.47 2.58 -8.24
CA LEU A 178 9.58 1.95 -8.93
C LEU A 178 10.17 2.83 -10.05
N ASP A 179 9.33 3.62 -10.72
CA ASP A 179 9.75 4.47 -11.83
C ASP A 179 8.90 5.76 -11.90
N PRO A 180 9.44 6.91 -11.49
CA PRO A 180 10.73 7.11 -10.82
C PRO A 180 10.75 6.49 -9.41
N VAL A 181 11.95 6.19 -8.87
CA VAL A 181 12.04 5.56 -7.55
C VAL A 181 11.71 6.54 -6.44
N TYR A 182 10.79 6.12 -5.54
CA TYR A 182 10.50 6.82 -4.29
C TYR A 182 10.85 5.94 -3.08
N ALA A 183 11.52 6.56 -2.12
CA ALA A 183 11.68 6.01 -0.78
C ALA A 183 10.41 6.23 0.03
N SER A 184 10.22 5.39 1.04
CA SER A 184 9.09 5.46 1.94
C SER A 184 9.06 6.74 2.79
N GLY A 185 7.84 7.11 3.18
CA GLY A 185 7.59 8.23 4.07
C GLY A 185 6.62 7.88 5.20
N HIS A 186 6.17 8.95 5.89
CA HIS A 186 5.16 8.91 6.94
C HIS A 186 5.50 7.87 8.04
N TRP A 187 4.64 6.88 8.24
CA TRP A 187 4.78 5.82 9.25
C TRP A 187 5.67 4.65 8.83
N VAL A 188 5.98 4.47 7.52
CA VAL A 188 6.67 3.27 7.03
C VAL A 188 8.06 3.08 7.62
N PRO A 189 8.96 4.11 7.72
CA PRO A 189 10.26 3.94 8.38
C PRO A 189 10.12 3.57 9.86
N GLU A 190 9.09 4.06 10.57
CA GLU A 190 8.78 3.67 11.95
C GLU A 190 8.38 2.18 12.03
N LEU A 191 7.59 1.67 11.06
CA LEU A 191 7.27 0.24 10.97
C LEU A 191 8.52 -0.62 10.76
N VAL A 192 9.48 -0.15 9.93
CA VAL A 192 10.78 -0.82 9.74
C VAL A 192 11.55 -0.88 11.06
N ALA A 193 11.58 0.21 11.83
CA ALA A 193 12.25 0.25 13.12
C ALA A 193 11.60 -0.71 14.13
N MET A 194 10.25 -0.75 14.22
CA MET A 194 9.49 -1.71 15.03
C MET A 194 9.76 -3.16 14.62
N ALA A 195 9.96 -3.39 13.34
CA ALA A 195 10.29 -4.69 12.76
C ALA A 195 11.76 -5.12 12.97
N GLY A 196 12.59 -4.29 13.63
CA GLY A 196 13.99 -4.58 13.92
C GLY A 196 14.96 -4.31 12.76
N GLY A 197 14.52 -3.58 11.72
CA GLY A 197 15.36 -3.09 10.63
C GLY A 197 15.87 -1.67 10.85
N VAL A 198 16.59 -1.15 9.85
CA VAL A 198 17.05 0.24 9.76
C VAL A 198 16.73 0.77 8.37
N ASP A 199 16.00 1.90 8.28
CA ASP A 199 15.77 2.64 7.04
C ASP A 199 16.22 4.10 7.23
N GLU A 200 17.35 4.48 6.59
CA GLU A 200 17.87 5.85 6.63
C GLU A 200 17.61 6.63 5.33
N ILE A 201 17.02 5.97 4.33
CA ILE A 201 16.64 6.64 3.07
C ILE A 201 15.19 7.13 3.17
N GLY A 202 14.32 6.37 3.86
CA GLY A 202 12.95 6.76 4.15
C GLY A 202 12.88 8.01 5.02
N ARG A 203 11.74 8.71 4.96
CA ARG A 203 11.49 9.93 5.74
C ARG A 203 10.41 9.69 6.79
N GLU A 204 10.84 9.32 7.98
CA GLU A 204 9.92 9.17 9.11
C GLU A 204 9.16 10.48 9.38
N GLY A 205 7.83 10.39 9.45
CA GLY A 205 6.95 11.55 9.66
C GLY A 205 6.87 12.53 8.49
N GLY A 206 7.63 12.33 7.43
CA GLY A 206 7.66 13.18 6.24
C GLY A 206 7.05 12.51 5.00
N GLU A 207 6.92 13.25 3.92
CA GLU A 207 6.44 12.72 2.66
C GLU A 207 7.46 11.78 2.00
N SER A 208 6.95 10.80 1.25
CA SER A 208 7.77 9.95 0.37
C SER A 208 8.50 10.80 -0.66
N VAL A 209 9.76 10.47 -0.95
CA VAL A 209 10.62 11.30 -1.81
C VAL A 209 11.28 10.52 -2.91
N ARG A 210 11.48 11.19 -4.04
CA ARG A 210 12.32 10.65 -5.12
C ARG A 210 13.74 10.52 -4.64
N VAL A 211 14.34 9.35 -4.94
CA VAL A 211 15.75 9.06 -4.62
C VAL A 211 16.50 8.60 -5.85
N ALA A 212 17.79 8.93 -5.88
CA ALA A 212 18.64 8.48 -6.99
C ALA A 212 19.17 7.06 -6.71
N TRP A 213 19.28 6.24 -7.75
CA TRP A 213 19.83 4.89 -7.65
C TRP A 213 21.23 4.84 -7.03
N LYS A 214 22.07 5.86 -7.27
CA LYS A 214 23.39 5.98 -6.66
C LYS A 214 23.34 6.06 -5.12
N ASP A 215 22.30 6.71 -4.58
CA ASP A 215 22.14 6.89 -3.12
C ASP A 215 21.64 5.58 -2.49
N ILE A 216 20.74 4.87 -3.18
CA ILE A 216 20.29 3.53 -2.79
C ILE A 216 21.48 2.54 -2.81
N ALA A 217 22.31 2.59 -3.87
CA ALA A 217 23.49 1.74 -3.99
C ALA A 217 24.53 2.05 -2.92
N ALA A 218 24.72 3.32 -2.57
CA ALA A 218 25.63 3.73 -1.49
C ALA A 218 25.12 3.28 -0.10
N TRP A 219 23.82 3.33 0.14
CA TRP A 219 23.18 2.79 1.35
C TRP A 219 23.34 1.27 1.44
N ALA A 220 23.39 0.59 0.28
CA ALA A 220 23.59 -0.85 0.15
C ALA A 220 22.57 -1.67 1.00
N PRO A 221 21.25 -1.59 0.73
CA PRO A 221 20.23 -2.30 1.50
C PRO A 221 20.44 -3.81 1.45
N GLU A 222 20.23 -4.47 2.59
CA GLU A 222 20.29 -5.92 2.77
C GLU A 222 18.94 -6.60 2.58
N VAL A 223 17.86 -5.80 2.68
CA VAL A 223 16.48 -6.20 2.39
C VAL A 223 15.81 -5.12 1.55
N LEU A 224 15.15 -5.53 0.47
CA LEU A 224 14.37 -4.64 -0.39
C LEU A 224 12.90 -5.07 -0.33
N VAL A 225 12.04 -4.16 0.10
CA VAL A 225 10.59 -4.37 0.12
C VAL A 225 9.94 -3.41 -0.86
N ILE A 226 9.29 -3.96 -1.88
CA ILE A 226 8.63 -3.21 -2.95
C ILE A 226 7.16 -3.12 -2.64
N MET A 227 6.69 -1.89 -2.33
CA MET A 227 5.36 -1.60 -1.78
C MET A 227 4.71 -0.39 -2.46
N PRO A 228 4.49 -0.40 -3.78
CA PRO A 228 3.95 0.77 -4.47
C PRO A 228 2.56 1.13 -3.93
N CYS A 229 2.40 2.41 -3.58
CA CYS A 229 1.16 2.93 -3.02
C CYS A 229 -0.01 2.69 -3.99
N GLY A 230 -1.13 2.20 -3.47
CA GLY A 230 -2.32 1.91 -4.27
C GLY A 230 -2.33 0.52 -4.94
N PHE A 231 -1.29 -0.32 -4.76
CA PHE A 231 -1.16 -1.59 -5.47
C PHE A 231 -1.30 -2.79 -4.53
N ASN A 232 -2.04 -3.81 -5.00
CA ASN A 232 -2.05 -5.13 -4.37
C ASN A 232 -0.82 -5.95 -4.82
N LEU A 233 -0.65 -7.16 -4.28
CA LEU A 233 0.51 -8.01 -4.57
C LEU A 233 0.67 -8.31 -6.07
N GLN A 234 -0.40 -8.67 -6.80
CA GLN A 234 -0.30 -9.00 -8.23
C GLN A 234 0.08 -7.77 -9.05
N GLN A 235 -0.49 -6.61 -8.75
CA GLN A 235 -0.14 -5.34 -9.39
C GLN A 235 1.31 -4.97 -9.11
N THR A 236 1.77 -5.14 -7.87
CA THR A 236 3.18 -4.94 -7.48
C THR A 236 4.11 -5.83 -8.29
N MET A 237 3.82 -7.13 -8.40
CA MET A 237 4.61 -8.06 -9.20
C MET A 237 4.61 -7.67 -10.69
N LYS A 238 3.46 -7.29 -11.24
CA LYS A 238 3.37 -6.81 -12.63
C LYS A 238 4.27 -5.59 -12.87
N GLN A 239 4.32 -4.64 -11.93
CA GLN A 239 5.20 -3.47 -12.03
C GLN A 239 6.68 -3.84 -11.90
N ILE A 240 7.04 -4.75 -11.01
CA ILE A 240 8.42 -5.25 -10.89
C ILE A 240 8.89 -5.80 -12.25
N TRP A 241 8.07 -6.59 -12.91
CA TRP A 241 8.41 -7.13 -14.23
C TRP A 241 8.47 -6.06 -15.32
N SER A 242 7.59 -5.06 -15.28
CA SER A 242 7.59 -3.97 -16.25
C SER A 242 8.80 -3.05 -16.12
N VAL A 243 9.40 -2.97 -14.93
CA VAL A 243 10.57 -2.11 -14.67
C VAL A 243 11.87 -2.90 -14.73
N PHE A 244 11.96 -4.03 -14.03
CA PHE A 244 13.23 -4.77 -13.84
C PHE A 244 13.33 -6.05 -14.65
N GLY A 245 12.23 -6.51 -15.29
CA GLY A 245 12.22 -7.72 -16.09
C GLY A 245 13.04 -7.60 -17.38
N PRO A 246 13.20 -8.73 -18.12
CA PRO A 246 14.06 -8.78 -19.32
C PRO A 246 13.67 -7.78 -20.42
N TYR A 247 12.38 -7.44 -20.49
CA TYR A 247 11.80 -6.50 -21.45
C TYR A 247 11.30 -5.21 -20.79
N GLY A 248 11.67 -4.99 -19.52
CA GLY A 248 11.26 -3.82 -18.75
C GLY A 248 12.00 -2.54 -19.14
N SER A 249 11.56 -1.42 -18.60
CA SER A 249 12.18 -0.10 -18.81
C SER A 249 13.62 -0.02 -18.29
N ARG A 250 14.00 -0.92 -17.37
CA ARG A 250 15.30 -0.96 -16.67
C ARG A 250 15.67 0.37 -16.04
N ALA A 251 14.70 1.03 -15.42
CA ALA A 251 14.86 2.35 -14.80
C ALA A 251 16.03 2.43 -13.79
N GLY A 252 16.45 1.32 -13.21
CA GLY A 252 17.63 1.24 -12.32
C GLY A 252 18.95 0.90 -13.01
N GLY A 253 18.94 0.56 -14.28
CA GLY A 253 20.13 0.07 -14.98
C GLY A 253 20.75 -1.16 -14.28
N SER A 254 22.10 -1.17 -14.17
CA SER A 254 22.83 -2.21 -13.42
C SER A 254 22.67 -2.06 -11.90
N HIS A 255 22.38 -0.85 -11.38
CA HIS A 255 22.36 -0.58 -9.95
C HIS A 255 21.40 -1.48 -9.17
N PHE A 256 20.21 -1.78 -9.74
CA PHE A 256 19.27 -2.68 -9.09
C PHE A 256 19.86 -4.06 -8.82
N PHE A 257 20.48 -4.68 -9.85
CA PHE A 257 21.04 -6.03 -9.73
C PHE A 257 22.34 -6.10 -8.91
N ASP A 258 22.98 -4.96 -8.65
CA ASP A 258 24.19 -4.85 -7.84
C ASP A 258 23.89 -4.69 -6.34
N LEU A 259 22.65 -4.40 -5.94
CA LEU A 259 22.26 -4.28 -4.54
C LEU A 259 22.48 -5.57 -3.76
N PRO A 260 23.00 -5.51 -2.51
CA PRO A 260 23.14 -6.69 -1.64
C PRO A 260 21.83 -7.48 -1.51
N ALA A 261 20.71 -6.79 -1.25
CA ALA A 261 19.40 -7.41 -1.16
C ALA A 261 19.03 -8.27 -2.40
N VAL A 262 19.41 -7.78 -3.60
CA VAL A 262 19.10 -8.48 -4.86
C VAL A 262 20.03 -9.67 -5.06
N ARG A 263 21.33 -9.51 -4.77
CA ARG A 263 22.32 -10.62 -4.86
C ARG A 263 21.98 -11.76 -3.89
N ASP A 264 21.53 -11.41 -2.68
CA ASP A 264 21.18 -12.37 -1.63
C ASP A 264 19.73 -12.90 -1.77
N GLY A 265 18.99 -12.42 -2.78
CA GLY A 265 17.62 -12.81 -3.05
C GLY A 265 16.65 -12.39 -1.94
N ARG A 266 16.93 -11.30 -1.21
CA ARG A 266 16.08 -10.72 -0.16
C ARG A 266 15.27 -9.56 -0.71
N VAL A 267 14.58 -9.81 -1.83
CA VAL A 267 13.68 -8.87 -2.50
C VAL A 267 12.26 -9.40 -2.36
N TYR A 268 11.38 -8.57 -1.84
CA TYR A 268 10.00 -8.93 -1.57
C TYR A 268 9.03 -7.93 -2.21
N ALA A 269 8.05 -8.45 -2.94
CA ALA A 269 6.85 -7.71 -3.30
C ALA A 269 5.81 -7.88 -2.22
N VAL A 270 5.09 -6.83 -1.85
CA VAL A 270 4.03 -6.90 -0.85
C VAL A 270 2.74 -6.27 -1.36
N ASP A 271 1.62 -6.63 -0.73
CA ASP A 271 0.35 -5.95 -0.86
C ASP A 271 0.40 -4.65 -0.07
N ALA A 272 0.74 -3.55 -0.74
CA ALA A 272 0.84 -2.24 -0.11
C ALA A 272 -0.52 -1.72 0.36
N ASN A 273 -1.59 -1.97 -0.39
CA ASN A 273 -2.94 -1.55 -0.04
C ASN A 273 -3.41 -2.12 1.30
N SER A 274 -3.07 -3.38 1.56
CA SER A 274 -3.53 -4.03 2.79
C SER A 274 -2.83 -3.50 4.04
N TYR A 275 -1.50 -3.18 3.96
CA TYR A 275 -0.71 -3.06 5.17
C TYR A 275 0.16 -1.81 5.27
N PHE A 276 0.36 -1.04 4.17
CA PHE A 276 1.33 0.05 4.15
C PHE A 276 0.76 1.38 3.68
N ALA A 277 -0.09 1.37 2.63
CA ALA A 277 -0.59 2.59 2.01
C ALA A 277 -1.76 3.24 2.76
N ARG A 278 -2.39 2.53 3.69
CA ARG A 278 -3.59 2.97 4.41
C ARG A 278 -3.30 3.17 5.88
N PRO A 279 -3.36 4.42 6.39
CA PRO A 279 -3.15 4.70 7.82
C PRO A 279 -4.35 4.25 8.67
N GLY A 280 -4.39 2.98 8.99
CA GLY A 280 -5.43 2.34 9.78
C GLY A 280 -4.85 1.26 10.70
N PRO A 281 -5.69 0.52 11.43
CA PRO A 281 -5.23 -0.49 12.41
C PRO A 281 -4.32 -1.56 11.78
N ARG A 282 -4.48 -1.84 10.48
CA ARG A 282 -3.71 -2.88 9.77
C ARG A 282 -2.23 -2.51 9.51
N VAL A 283 -1.79 -1.30 9.83
CA VAL A 283 -0.35 -0.97 9.83
C VAL A 283 0.44 -1.82 10.84
N VAL A 284 -0.23 -2.33 11.86
CA VAL A 284 0.36 -3.27 12.84
C VAL A 284 0.70 -4.60 12.16
N GLU A 285 -0.19 -5.12 11.31
CA GLU A 285 0.09 -6.27 10.45
C GLU A 285 1.24 -5.98 9.49
N GLY A 286 1.33 -4.73 8.99
CA GLY A 286 2.45 -4.27 8.17
C GLY A 286 3.80 -4.39 8.90
N ALA A 287 3.87 -3.93 10.16
CA ALA A 287 5.06 -4.10 10.99
C ALA A 287 5.40 -5.58 11.25
N GLU A 288 4.39 -6.41 11.53
CA GLU A 288 4.56 -7.85 11.73
C GLU A 288 5.05 -8.56 10.46
N LEU A 289 4.52 -8.18 9.27
CA LEU A 289 4.99 -8.67 7.98
C LEU A 289 6.45 -8.27 7.74
N LEU A 290 6.79 -6.99 7.92
CA LEU A 290 8.18 -6.54 7.79
C LEU A 290 9.12 -7.32 8.70
N ALA A 291 8.74 -7.56 9.95
CA ALA A 291 9.56 -8.33 10.89
C ALA A 291 9.79 -9.78 10.41
N GLN A 292 8.77 -10.43 9.85
CA GLN A 292 8.90 -11.76 9.25
C GLN A 292 9.85 -11.75 8.04
N LEU A 293 9.80 -10.71 7.18
CA LEU A 293 10.67 -10.59 6.02
C LEU A 293 12.13 -10.23 6.40
N ILE A 294 12.29 -9.39 7.43
CA ILE A 294 13.61 -8.92 7.91
C ILE A 294 14.31 -10.00 8.72
N HIS A 295 13.57 -10.73 9.57
CA HIS A 295 14.09 -11.73 10.51
C HIS A 295 13.34 -13.08 10.36
N PRO A 296 13.39 -13.75 9.21
CA PRO A 296 12.61 -14.98 8.99
C PRO A 296 12.87 -16.07 10.04
N ASP A 297 14.10 -16.13 10.57
CA ASP A 297 14.48 -17.13 11.59
C ASP A 297 13.80 -16.91 12.95
N LEU A 298 13.20 -15.75 13.19
CA LEU A 298 12.44 -15.48 14.42
C LEU A 298 10.97 -15.91 14.33
N PHE A 299 10.47 -16.27 13.14
CA PHE A 299 9.04 -16.52 12.92
C PHE A 299 8.82 -17.92 12.34
N ASP A 300 8.16 -18.79 13.12
CA ASP A 300 7.96 -20.21 12.77
C ASP A 300 6.81 -20.42 11.76
N THR A 301 5.95 -19.45 11.57
CA THR A 301 4.76 -19.55 10.72
C THR A 301 4.68 -18.39 9.74
N ASP A 302 4.34 -18.72 8.49
CA ASP A 302 4.01 -17.73 7.47
C ASP A 302 2.54 -17.31 7.60
N ARG A 303 2.31 -16.30 8.44
CA ARG A 303 0.97 -15.73 8.68
C ARG A 303 0.47 -14.90 7.51
N PHE A 304 1.39 -14.41 6.67
CA PHE A 304 1.09 -13.45 5.60
C PHE A 304 1.15 -14.06 4.20
N SER A 305 1.03 -15.40 4.11
CA SER A 305 0.94 -16.07 2.81
C SER A 305 -0.17 -15.47 1.95
N GLY A 306 0.15 -15.13 0.69
CA GLY A 306 -0.76 -14.44 -0.23
C GLY A 306 -0.72 -12.90 -0.17
N PHE A 307 -0.04 -12.29 0.82
CA PHE A 307 0.13 -10.84 0.92
C PHE A 307 1.55 -10.37 0.59
N TYR A 308 2.48 -11.30 0.39
CA TYR A 308 3.82 -11.01 -0.10
C TYR A 308 4.31 -12.13 -1.01
N GLN A 309 5.32 -11.82 -1.80
CA GLN A 309 6.04 -12.79 -2.61
C GLN A 309 7.53 -12.42 -2.64
N ARG A 310 8.40 -13.42 -2.39
CA ARG A 310 9.81 -13.27 -2.67
C ARG A 310 10.03 -13.23 -4.19
N VAL A 311 10.71 -12.21 -4.66
CA VAL A 311 10.97 -12.00 -6.08
C VAL A 311 12.05 -12.96 -6.56
N ASP A 312 11.77 -13.71 -7.61
CA ASP A 312 12.76 -14.57 -8.27
C ASP A 312 13.65 -13.73 -9.19
N VAL A 313 14.82 -13.38 -8.66
CA VAL A 313 15.78 -12.48 -9.34
C VAL A 313 16.33 -13.11 -10.62
N ASP A 314 16.49 -14.43 -10.69
CA ASP A 314 17.01 -15.10 -11.88
C ASP A 314 15.99 -15.01 -13.03
N LEU A 315 14.71 -15.14 -12.72
CA LEU A 315 13.67 -14.90 -13.70
C LEU A 315 13.66 -13.44 -14.20
N LEU A 316 13.89 -12.46 -13.31
CA LEU A 316 14.01 -11.05 -13.74
C LEU A 316 15.21 -10.81 -14.66
N LYS A 317 16.29 -11.59 -14.51
CA LYS A 317 17.44 -11.56 -15.43
C LYS A 317 17.15 -12.26 -16.76
N GLY A 318 16.02 -12.93 -16.90
CA GLY A 318 15.64 -13.70 -18.08
C GLY A 318 16.24 -15.11 -18.13
N VAL A 319 16.71 -15.63 -16.99
CA VAL A 319 17.23 -17.00 -16.88
C VAL A 319 16.07 -17.97 -16.78
N LEU A 320 15.84 -18.74 -17.84
CA LEU A 320 14.78 -19.76 -17.93
C LEU A 320 15.39 -21.15 -18.08
N LEU A 321 14.86 -22.11 -17.32
CA LEU A 321 15.32 -23.51 -17.32
C LEU A 321 14.24 -24.41 -17.92
N GLU A 322 14.58 -25.16 -18.99
CA GLU A 322 13.70 -26.17 -19.55
C GLU A 322 13.40 -27.27 -18.54
N GLY A 323 12.16 -27.74 -18.50
CA GLY A 323 11.65 -28.69 -17.52
C GLY A 323 11.20 -28.07 -16.19
N LYS A 324 11.73 -26.89 -15.82
CA LYS A 324 11.32 -26.13 -14.61
C LYS A 324 10.39 -24.97 -14.95
N ASP A 325 10.80 -24.13 -15.91
CA ASP A 325 10.12 -22.89 -16.21
C ASP A 325 9.25 -23.00 -17.47
N TYR A 326 9.68 -23.82 -18.41
CA TYR A 326 8.95 -24.12 -19.63
C TYR A 326 9.22 -25.55 -20.08
N ILE A 327 8.35 -26.05 -20.95
CA ILE A 327 8.55 -27.29 -21.71
C ILE A 327 8.41 -26.95 -23.20
N THR A 328 9.06 -27.72 -24.06
CA THR A 328 8.91 -27.59 -25.53
C THR A 328 7.88 -28.59 -26.03
N GLU A 329 6.77 -28.10 -26.58
CA GLU A 329 5.72 -28.93 -27.22
C GLU A 329 5.51 -28.46 -28.64
N ASN A 330 5.65 -29.37 -29.61
CA ASN A 330 5.48 -29.09 -31.06
C ASN A 330 6.32 -27.90 -31.55
N GLY A 331 7.51 -27.70 -30.98
CA GLY A 331 8.39 -26.58 -31.30
C GLY A 331 8.02 -25.23 -30.63
N ALA A 332 6.99 -25.20 -29.83
CA ALA A 332 6.57 -24.01 -29.06
C ALA A 332 6.96 -24.11 -27.58
N MET A 333 7.37 -22.99 -27.01
CA MET A 333 7.64 -22.89 -25.57
C MET A 333 6.32 -22.75 -24.82
N VAL A 334 6.08 -23.64 -23.84
CA VAL A 334 4.90 -23.61 -22.97
C VAL A 334 5.37 -23.43 -21.54
N PHE A 335 5.00 -22.32 -20.93
CA PHE A 335 5.36 -22.01 -19.56
C PHE A 335 4.68 -22.96 -18.55
N THR A 336 5.42 -23.41 -17.55
CA THR A 336 4.91 -24.25 -16.45
C THR A 336 4.09 -23.43 -15.45
N ALA A 337 3.23 -24.11 -14.69
CA ALA A 337 2.51 -23.48 -13.58
C ALA A 337 3.49 -22.89 -12.53
N SER A 338 4.62 -23.58 -12.27
CA SER A 338 5.67 -23.12 -11.37
C SER A 338 6.30 -21.79 -11.83
N TYR A 339 6.60 -21.64 -13.11
CA TYR A 339 7.08 -20.36 -13.66
C TYR A 339 6.04 -19.24 -13.48
N LEU A 340 4.79 -19.52 -13.87
CA LEU A 340 3.71 -18.52 -13.82
C LEU A 340 3.41 -18.09 -12.39
N GLN A 341 3.46 -19.03 -11.44
CA GLN A 341 3.33 -18.73 -10.01
C GLN A 341 4.48 -17.85 -9.50
N ARG A 342 5.74 -18.15 -9.86
CA ARG A 342 6.91 -17.34 -9.48
C ARG A 342 6.92 -15.98 -10.19
N ARG A 343 6.35 -15.87 -11.39
CA ARG A 343 6.12 -14.58 -12.05
C ARG A 343 5.19 -13.68 -11.24
N GLY A 344 4.19 -14.23 -10.56
CA GLY A 344 3.39 -13.55 -9.54
C GLY A 344 2.19 -12.77 -10.04
N TYR A 345 1.86 -12.81 -11.34
CA TYR A 345 0.70 -12.10 -11.89
C TYR A 345 0.17 -12.74 -13.19
N CYS A 346 -1.11 -12.47 -13.53
CA CYS A 346 -1.65 -12.76 -14.84
C CYS A 346 -1.25 -11.67 -15.85
N CYS A 347 -0.80 -12.07 -17.04
CA CYS A 347 -0.49 -11.15 -18.15
C CYS A 347 -1.60 -11.08 -19.20
N ASP A 348 -2.75 -11.72 -18.95
CA ASP A 348 -3.93 -11.79 -19.84
C ASP A 348 -3.65 -12.38 -21.24
N SER A 349 -2.54 -13.12 -21.40
CA SER A 349 -2.17 -13.76 -22.66
C SER A 349 -2.76 -15.17 -22.85
N GLY A 350 -3.70 -15.60 -22.00
CA GLY A 350 -4.36 -16.91 -22.10
C GLY A 350 -3.43 -18.10 -21.89
N CYS A 351 -2.41 -17.99 -21.02
CA CYS A 351 -1.48 -19.07 -20.75
C CYS A 351 -2.20 -20.31 -20.19
N ARG A 352 -1.98 -21.49 -20.78
CA ARG A 352 -2.63 -22.76 -20.43
C ARG A 352 -2.49 -23.15 -18.95
N ASN A 353 -1.36 -22.85 -18.33
CA ASN A 353 -1.05 -23.23 -16.96
C ASN A 353 -1.14 -22.04 -15.97
N CYS A 354 -1.86 -20.96 -16.32
CA CYS A 354 -1.93 -19.76 -15.48
C CYS A 354 -2.70 -20.05 -14.18
N PRO A 355 -2.12 -19.79 -13.01
CA PRO A 355 -2.79 -19.99 -11.73
C PRO A 355 -3.65 -18.78 -11.27
N TYR A 356 -3.68 -17.69 -12.07
CA TYR A 356 -4.33 -16.42 -11.78
C TYR A 356 -5.60 -16.20 -12.61
#